data_31eab1560d9d6d9e89fc98e4143774bf
#
_entry.id   31eab1560d9d6d9e89fc98e4143774bf
#
_cell.length_a   1.000
_cell.length_b   1.000
_cell.length_c   1.000
_cell.angle_alpha   90.00
_cell.angle_beta   90.00
_cell.angle_gamma   90.00
#
_symmetry.space_group_name_H-M   'P 1'
#
loop_
_entity.id
_entity.type
_entity.pdbx_description
1 polymer ?
#
loop_
_entity_poly.entity_id
_entity_poly.type
_entity_poly.pdbx_seq_one_letter_code
_entity_poly.pdbx_strand_id
1 'polypeptide(L)'
;MEPEPPPPPETSPPPAPESPPTTTPAEPTPAAEAPETVIAEGASVVEKPKKEPKKPRKRPSYEMKLFEKYDLTEVEIHDAGLAKYINLSPIVIPHTGGRWANKPFGKAKANLVERLINNMMRTENYTGKKAKSYRVVRTAFEIIAQRTSKHPVQILVDAIEKAAPREEITRLRFGGISVPRAVDVAPSRRLDLALRNICVGAVQATFKNRKAVEECLADEILMAAKGDMQSSAIAKKEELERIASSAR
;
A
#
# COMPACT_ATOMS: atom_id res chain seq x y z
N MET A 1 30.99 -10.82 58.58
CA MET A 1 31.82 -10.01 57.66
C MET A 1 32.10 -10.92 56.49
N GLU A 2 31.21 -10.89 55.48
CA GLU A 2 31.39 -11.67 54.24
C GLU A 2 32.23 -10.82 53.28
N PRO A 3 33.15 -11.41 52.50
CA PRO A 3 33.98 -10.68 51.55
C PRO A 3 33.21 -10.30 50.31
N GLU A 4 33.38 -9.04 49.88
CA GLU A 4 32.79 -8.49 48.62
C GLU A 4 33.24 -9.30 47.39
N PRO A 5 32.33 -9.47 46.42
CA PRO A 5 32.68 -10.14 45.17
C PRO A 5 33.57 -9.23 44.29
N PRO A 6 34.50 -9.83 43.49
CA PRO A 6 35.43 -9.07 42.66
C PRO A 6 34.68 -8.33 41.51
N PRO A 7 35.19 -7.17 41.07
CA PRO A 7 34.61 -6.41 40.00
C PRO A 7 34.69 -7.15 38.65
N PRO A 8 33.71 -6.96 37.75
CA PRO A 8 33.71 -7.58 36.43
C PRO A 8 34.87 -7.06 35.55
N PRO A 9 35.41 -7.87 34.61
CA PRO A 9 36.50 -7.46 33.75
C PRO A 9 36.04 -6.35 32.78
N GLU A 10 36.86 -5.31 32.66
CA GLU A 10 36.69 -4.23 31.70
C GLU A 10 36.80 -4.78 30.27
N THR A 11 35.71 -4.77 29.53
CA THR A 11 35.69 -5.05 28.10
C THR A 11 36.15 -3.81 27.35
N SER A 12 37.33 -3.86 26.76
CA SER A 12 37.87 -2.87 25.84
C SER A 12 36.89 -2.64 24.65
N PRO A 13 36.70 -1.39 24.20
CA PRO A 13 35.77 -1.10 23.07
C PRO A 13 36.32 -1.69 21.75
N PRO A 14 35.44 -2.16 20.86
CA PRO A 14 35.86 -2.68 19.56
C PRO A 14 36.46 -1.56 18.69
N PRO A 15 37.45 -1.87 17.81
CA PRO A 15 38.08 -0.90 16.93
C PRO A 15 37.06 -0.31 15.97
N ALA A 16 37.20 0.98 15.69
CA ALA A 16 36.37 1.72 14.74
C ALA A 16 36.50 1.14 13.32
N PRO A 17 35.42 1.13 12.50
CA PRO A 17 35.49 0.66 11.12
C PRO A 17 36.34 1.60 10.28
N GLU A 18 37.31 1.03 9.56
CA GLU A 18 38.18 1.71 8.60
C GLU A 18 37.33 2.32 7.48
N SER A 19 37.59 3.59 7.16
CA SER A 19 37.00 4.31 6.05
C SER A 19 37.39 3.70 4.70
N PRO A 20 36.46 3.60 3.72
CA PRO A 20 36.78 3.08 2.39
C PRO A 20 37.74 4.01 1.64
N PRO A 21 38.63 3.47 0.77
CA PRO A 21 39.63 4.26 0.05
C PRO A 21 38.96 5.20 -0.93
N THR A 22 39.42 6.44 -0.91
CA THR A 22 39.04 7.53 -1.82
C THR A 22 39.49 7.16 -3.23
N THR A 23 38.59 6.85 -4.13
CA THR A 23 38.86 6.70 -5.56
C THR A 23 39.01 8.06 -6.19
N THR A 24 40.18 8.38 -6.62
CA THR A 24 40.54 9.55 -7.44
C THR A 24 39.84 9.49 -8.82
N PRO A 25 39.27 10.59 -9.34
CA PRO A 25 38.67 10.59 -10.67
C PRO A 25 39.76 10.45 -11.74
N ALA A 26 39.59 9.48 -12.64
CA ALA A 26 40.44 9.30 -13.82
C ALA A 26 40.14 10.40 -14.84
N GLU A 27 41.20 10.99 -15.38
CA GLU A 27 41.23 11.95 -16.49
C GLU A 27 40.63 11.35 -17.78
N PRO A 28 39.99 12.16 -18.64
CA PRO A 28 39.46 11.70 -19.92
C PRO A 28 40.60 11.49 -20.95
N THR A 29 40.66 10.29 -21.48
CA THR A 29 41.52 9.92 -22.61
C THR A 29 41.02 10.56 -23.91
N PRO A 30 41.89 11.09 -24.78
CA PRO A 30 41.49 11.73 -26.03
C PRO A 30 41.01 10.72 -27.08
N ALA A 31 40.07 11.20 -27.88
CA ALA A 31 39.44 10.49 -28.98
C ALA A 31 40.47 9.98 -30.00
N ALA A 32 40.38 8.68 -30.34
CA ALA A 32 41.06 8.09 -31.48
C ALA A 32 40.27 8.36 -32.77
N GLU A 33 40.94 8.90 -33.73
CA GLU A 33 40.48 9.19 -35.10
C GLU A 33 40.02 7.93 -35.83
N ALA A 34 38.88 8.03 -36.53
CA ALA A 34 38.36 6.99 -37.42
C ALA A 34 39.16 7.00 -38.74
N PRO A 35 39.52 5.83 -39.34
CA PRO A 35 40.06 5.79 -40.67
C PRO A 35 38.95 5.93 -41.73
N GLU A 36 39.18 6.88 -42.64
CA GLU A 36 38.43 7.00 -43.90
C GLU A 36 38.55 5.73 -44.72
N THR A 37 37.45 5.14 -45.07
CA THR A 37 37.39 4.03 -46.06
C THR A 37 36.61 4.46 -47.29
N VAL A 38 37.35 4.40 -48.35
CA VAL A 38 37.13 4.58 -49.76
C VAL A 38 35.78 4.05 -50.25
N ILE A 39 35.14 4.84 -51.09
CA ILE A 39 33.93 4.61 -51.85
C ILE A 39 34.17 3.49 -52.84
N ALA A 40 33.37 2.41 -52.83
CA ALA A 40 33.19 1.48 -53.92
C ALA A 40 31.74 1.50 -54.35
N GLU A 41 31.50 1.91 -55.57
CA GLU A 41 30.23 1.90 -56.27
C GLU A 41 29.69 0.47 -56.50
N GLY A 42 28.40 0.36 -56.47
CA GLY A 42 27.65 -0.68 -57.14
C GLY A 42 27.06 -1.80 -56.28
N ALA A 43 25.94 -1.56 -55.61
CA ALA A 43 24.99 -2.58 -55.27
C ALA A 43 23.56 -2.02 -55.27
N SER A 44 22.75 -2.55 -56.18
CA SER A 44 21.33 -2.26 -56.34
C SER A 44 20.55 -2.35 -55.04
N VAL A 45 19.92 -1.23 -54.68
CA VAL A 45 19.03 -1.11 -53.49
C VAL A 45 17.75 -1.91 -53.79
N VAL A 46 17.65 -3.10 -53.23
CA VAL A 46 16.38 -3.83 -53.15
C VAL A 46 15.55 -3.13 -52.05
N GLU A 47 14.59 -2.31 -52.48
CA GLU A 47 13.60 -1.70 -51.56
C GLU A 47 12.81 -2.82 -50.87
N LYS A 48 13.06 -2.94 -49.54
CA LYS A 48 12.19 -3.76 -48.68
C LYS A 48 10.80 -3.14 -48.65
N PRO A 49 9.70 -3.86 -48.87
CA PRO A 49 8.36 -3.27 -48.81
C PRO A 49 8.11 -2.63 -47.44
N LYS A 50 7.78 -1.35 -47.45
CA LYS A 50 7.34 -0.61 -46.25
C LYS A 50 6.15 -1.36 -45.65
N LYS A 51 6.38 -1.98 -44.48
CA LYS A 51 5.27 -2.55 -43.69
C LYS A 51 4.34 -1.41 -43.30
N GLU A 52 3.13 -1.40 -43.86
CA GLU A 52 2.07 -0.49 -43.47
C GLU A 52 1.91 -0.54 -41.95
N PRO A 53 1.69 0.63 -41.26
CA PRO A 53 1.47 0.65 -39.83
C PRO A 53 0.19 -0.13 -39.54
N LYS A 54 0.31 -1.27 -38.86
CA LYS A 54 -0.83 -2.07 -38.44
C LYS A 54 -1.76 -1.18 -37.64
N LYS A 55 -2.95 -0.90 -38.17
CA LYS A 55 -4.01 -0.17 -37.47
C LYS A 55 -4.15 -0.73 -36.06
N PRO A 56 -4.17 0.11 -35.00
CA PRO A 56 -4.30 -0.40 -33.64
C PRO A 56 -5.58 -1.23 -33.57
N ARG A 57 -5.43 -2.51 -33.23
CA ARG A 57 -6.58 -3.40 -33.02
C ARG A 57 -7.39 -2.78 -31.89
N LYS A 58 -8.58 -2.23 -32.20
CA LYS A 58 -9.55 -1.80 -31.21
C LYS A 58 -9.79 -3.01 -30.29
N ARG A 59 -9.29 -2.94 -29.07
CA ARG A 59 -9.61 -3.94 -28.04
C ARG A 59 -11.12 -3.83 -27.83
N PRO A 60 -11.86 -4.97 -27.86
CA PRO A 60 -13.27 -4.92 -27.52
C PRO A 60 -13.38 -4.25 -26.13
N SER A 61 -14.24 -3.26 -26.00
CA SER A 61 -14.53 -2.57 -24.77
C SER A 61 -15.37 -3.51 -23.90
N TYR A 62 -14.70 -4.51 -23.28
CA TYR A 62 -15.36 -5.26 -22.22
C TYR A 62 -15.50 -4.30 -21.03
N GLU A 63 -16.72 -4.06 -20.60
CA GLU A 63 -16.99 -3.39 -19.33
C GLU A 63 -16.42 -4.27 -18.23
N MET A 64 -15.23 -3.92 -17.74
CA MET A 64 -14.55 -4.67 -16.68
C MET A 64 -15.19 -4.30 -15.33
N LYS A 65 -16.18 -5.08 -14.90
CA LYS A 65 -16.85 -4.92 -13.61
C LYS A 65 -16.14 -5.75 -12.54
N LEU A 66 -15.89 -5.15 -11.40
CA LEU A 66 -15.32 -5.83 -10.23
C LEU A 66 -16.26 -6.96 -9.77
N PHE A 67 -15.71 -8.17 -9.58
CA PHE A 67 -16.49 -9.37 -9.26
C PHE A 67 -17.64 -9.65 -10.24
N GLU A 68 -17.55 -9.15 -11.48
CA GLU A 68 -18.57 -9.23 -12.54
C GLU A 68 -19.86 -8.45 -12.23
N LYS A 69 -19.90 -7.68 -11.12
CA LYS A 69 -21.10 -7.00 -10.62
C LYS A 69 -20.96 -5.48 -10.52
N TYR A 70 -19.80 -4.97 -10.03
CA TYR A 70 -19.65 -3.58 -9.63
C TYR A 70 -18.79 -2.78 -10.61
N ASP A 71 -19.25 -1.60 -10.99
CA ASP A 71 -18.49 -0.67 -11.82
C ASP A 71 -17.65 0.27 -10.94
N LEU A 72 -16.34 0.32 -11.19
CA LEU A 72 -15.42 1.15 -10.41
C LEU A 72 -15.34 2.61 -10.92
N THR A 73 -15.92 2.90 -12.08
CA THR A 73 -15.87 4.23 -12.68
C THR A 73 -16.86 5.21 -12.04
N GLU A 74 -17.90 4.69 -11.39
CA GLU A 74 -18.94 5.48 -10.73
C GLU A 74 -18.52 5.95 -9.31
N VAL A 75 -17.36 5.53 -8.83
CA VAL A 75 -16.92 5.79 -7.45
C VAL A 75 -16.22 7.13 -7.36
N GLU A 76 -16.71 8.01 -6.50
CA GLU A 76 -16.14 9.32 -6.23
C GLU A 76 -15.26 9.32 -4.99
N ILE A 77 -14.19 10.12 -5.01
CA ILE A 77 -13.26 10.29 -3.88
C ILE A 77 -13.34 11.74 -3.43
N HIS A 78 -13.77 11.96 -2.18
CA HIS A 78 -13.95 13.32 -1.63
C HIS A 78 -12.66 13.90 -1.05
N ASP A 79 -11.78 13.08 -0.43
CA ASP A 79 -10.49 13.54 0.10
C ASP A 79 -9.45 13.72 -1.02
N ALA A 80 -9.17 14.95 -1.41
CA ALA A 80 -8.16 15.30 -2.42
C ALA A 80 -6.74 14.77 -2.05
N GLY A 81 -6.43 14.64 -0.77
CA GLY A 81 -5.15 14.12 -0.27
C GLY A 81 -4.98 12.61 -0.56
N LEU A 82 -6.08 11.85 -0.52
CA LEU A 82 -6.08 10.41 -0.77
C LEU A 82 -6.31 10.06 -2.24
N ALA A 83 -6.89 10.96 -3.05
CA ALA A 83 -7.27 10.71 -4.43
C ALA A 83 -6.13 10.14 -5.31
N LYS A 84 -4.89 10.64 -5.14
CA LYS A 84 -3.73 10.16 -5.89
C LYS A 84 -3.25 8.77 -5.47
N TYR A 85 -3.65 8.28 -4.29
CA TYR A 85 -3.19 7.02 -3.70
C TYR A 85 -4.24 5.92 -3.73
N ILE A 86 -5.50 6.27 -3.99
CA ILE A 86 -6.61 5.34 -4.20
C ILE A 86 -6.67 5.02 -5.69
N ASN A 87 -6.37 3.77 -6.04
CA ASN A 87 -6.46 3.30 -7.41
C ASN A 87 -7.75 2.50 -7.60
N LEU A 88 -8.66 3.02 -8.43
CA LEU A 88 -9.94 2.42 -8.81
C LEU A 88 -9.92 1.93 -10.26
N SER A 89 -8.74 1.57 -10.81
CA SER A 89 -8.66 1.03 -12.17
C SER A 89 -9.61 -0.18 -12.35
N PRO A 90 -10.36 -0.25 -13.47
CA PRO A 90 -11.30 -1.32 -13.72
C PRO A 90 -10.58 -2.67 -13.78
N ILE A 91 -10.99 -3.60 -12.94
CA ILE A 91 -10.45 -4.96 -12.81
C ILE A 91 -11.59 -5.92 -12.51
N VAL A 92 -11.60 -7.08 -13.17
CA VAL A 92 -12.58 -8.14 -12.88
C VAL A 92 -12.18 -8.91 -11.62
N ILE A 93 -10.93 -9.35 -11.55
CA ILE A 93 -10.38 -10.12 -10.42
C ILE A 93 -9.25 -9.29 -9.79
N PRO A 94 -9.39 -8.84 -8.52
CA PRO A 94 -8.36 -8.06 -7.82
C PRO A 94 -7.17 -8.93 -7.39
N HIS A 95 -6.31 -9.27 -8.36
CA HIS A 95 -5.12 -10.07 -8.16
C HIS A 95 -4.00 -9.68 -9.14
N THR A 96 -2.93 -9.07 -8.64
CA THR A 96 -1.78 -8.63 -9.45
C THR A 96 -0.57 -9.57 -9.41
N GLY A 97 -0.66 -10.68 -8.66
CA GLY A 97 0.42 -11.66 -8.55
C GLY A 97 1.73 -11.11 -7.95
N GLY A 98 1.65 -10.11 -7.09
CA GLY A 98 2.84 -9.50 -6.46
C GLY A 98 3.65 -8.57 -7.36
N ARG A 99 3.18 -8.27 -8.58
CA ARG A 99 3.90 -7.45 -9.58
C ARG A 99 4.45 -6.12 -9.06
N TRP A 100 3.75 -5.52 -8.11
CA TRP A 100 4.12 -4.21 -7.54
C TRP A 100 4.96 -4.30 -6.27
N ALA A 101 5.20 -5.50 -5.72
CA ALA A 101 5.88 -5.68 -4.44
C ALA A 101 7.35 -5.25 -4.47
N ASN A 102 8.02 -5.42 -5.62
CA ASN A 102 9.46 -5.17 -5.77
C ASN A 102 9.81 -3.68 -6.01
N LYS A 103 8.80 -2.81 -6.19
CA LYS A 103 9.04 -1.39 -6.46
C LYS A 103 8.65 -0.54 -5.26
N PRO A 104 9.49 0.44 -4.83
CA PRO A 104 9.12 1.40 -3.81
C PRO A 104 7.82 2.10 -4.22
N PHE A 105 6.89 2.28 -3.27
CA PHE A 105 5.54 2.83 -3.50
C PHE A 105 4.70 2.12 -4.57
N GLY A 106 5.15 0.99 -5.10
CA GLY A 106 4.44 0.22 -6.14
C GLY A 106 3.04 -0.20 -5.72
N LYS A 107 2.81 -0.41 -4.43
CA LYS A 107 1.49 -0.74 -3.87
C LYS A 107 0.39 0.29 -4.17
N ALA A 108 0.73 1.55 -4.42
CA ALA A 108 -0.23 2.57 -4.81
C ALA A 108 -0.88 2.29 -6.18
N LYS A 109 -0.20 1.52 -7.04
CA LYS A 109 -0.72 1.10 -8.35
C LYS A 109 -1.66 -0.11 -8.27
N ALA A 110 -1.69 -0.81 -7.13
CA ALA A 110 -2.63 -1.89 -6.91
C ALA A 110 -4.03 -1.34 -6.65
N ASN A 111 -5.06 -2.00 -7.18
CA ASN A 111 -6.45 -1.61 -6.94
C ASN A 111 -6.77 -1.60 -5.44
N LEU A 112 -7.63 -0.68 -5.00
CA LEU A 112 -8.03 -0.51 -3.61
C LEU A 112 -8.55 -1.81 -3.00
N VAL A 113 -9.41 -2.53 -3.73
CA VAL A 113 -10.00 -3.79 -3.26
C VAL A 113 -8.94 -4.88 -3.11
N GLU A 114 -7.94 -4.94 -3.99
CA GLU A 114 -6.82 -5.87 -3.79
C GLU A 114 -6.00 -5.52 -2.55
N ARG A 115 -5.81 -4.23 -2.26
CA ARG A 115 -5.13 -3.80 -1.02
C ARG A 115 -5.91 -4.21 0.23
N LEU A 116 -7.25 -4.13 0.20
CA LEU A 116 -8.10 -4.62 1.28
C LEU A 116 -7.93 -6.13 1.48
N ILE A 117 -7.98 -6.93 0.40
CA ILE A 117 -7.76 -8.38 0.44
C ILE A 117 -6.37 -8.72 1.01
N ASN A 118 -5.34 -7.99 0.58
CA ASN A 118 -3.98 -8.19 1.07
C ASN A 118 -3.83 -7.80 2.56
N ASN A 119 -4.53 -6.78 3.04
CA ASN A 119 -4.54 -6.44 4.47
C ASN A 119 -5.29 -7.49 5.30
N MET A 120 -6.38 -8.07 4.78
CA MET A 120 -7.08 -9.16 5.42
C MET A 120 -6.19 -10.39 5.66
N MET A 121 -5.26 -10.68 4.73
CA MET A 121 -4.28 -11.77 4.89
C MET A 121 -3.23 -11.53 5.98
N ARG A 122 -3.09 -10.32 6.52
CA ARG A 122 -2.10 -10.02 7.57
C ARG A 122 -2.53 -10.52 8.94
N THR A 123 -3.79 -10.82 9.12
CA THR A 123 -4.32 -11.39 10.36
C THR A 123 -3.92 -12.86 10.49
N GLU A 124 -3.66 -13.34 11.70
CA GLU A 124 -3.12 -14.69 11.99
C GLU A 124 -3.91 -15.80 11.29
N ASN A 125 -5.22 -15.76 11.37
CA ASN A 125 -6.11 -16.80 10.82
C ASN A 125 -6.14 -16.84 9.28
N TYR A 126 -5.71 -15.77 8.62
CA TYR A 126 -5.81 -15.59 7.17
C TYR A 126 -4.44 -15.47 6.48
N THR A 127 -3.33 -15.59 7.21
CA THR A 127 -1.98 -15.47 6.68
C THR A 127 -1.77 -16.41 5.49
N GLY A 128 -1.37 -15.84 4.35
CA GLY A 128 -1.12 -16.58 3.10
C GLY A 128 -2.36 -17.12 2.37
N LYS A 129 -3.57 -16.99 2.94
CA LYS A 129 -4.80 -17.57 2.38
C LYS A 129 -5.54 -16.55 1.48
N LYS A 130 -4.92 -16.11 0.38
CA LYS A 130 -5.49 -15.06 -0.48
C LYS A 130 -6.86 -15.44 -1.06
N ALA A 131 -7.05 -16.69 -1.49
CA ALA A 131 -8.34 -17.16 -2.02
C ALA A 131 -9.46 -17.09 -0.98
N LYS A 132 -9.15 -17.39 0.30
CA LYS A 132 -10.12 -17.26 1.40
C LYS A 132 -10.44 -15.79 1.66
N SER A 133 -9.44 -14.93 1.75
CA SER A 133 -9.62 -13.48 1.95
C SER A 133 -10.39 -12.84 0.80
N TYR A 134 -10.13 -13.27 -0.44
CA TYR A 134 -10.89 -12.84 -1.63
C TYR A 134 -12.39 -13.16 -1.48
N ARG A 135 -12.72 -14.40 -1.06
CA ARG A 135 -14.10 -14.83 -0.86
C ARG A 135 -14.77 -14.01 0.23
N VAL A 136 -14.11 -13.82 1.36
CA VAL A 136 -14.61 -12.99 2.48
C VAL A 136 -14.96 -11.58 1.99
N VAL A 137 -14.06 -10.91 1.28
CA VAL A 137 -14.32 -9.54 0.79
C VAL A 137 -15.45 -9.51 -0.24
N ARG A 138 -15.52 -10.49 -1.14
CA ARG A 138 -16.61 -10.59 -2.13
C ARG A 138 -17.97 -10.71 -1.43
N THR A 139 -18.10 -11.65 -0.48
CA THR A 139 -19.34 -11.85 0.27
C THR A 139 -19.69 -10.64 1.14
N ALA A 140 -18.70 -10.01 1.79
CA ALA A 140 -18.91 -8.78 2.55
C ALA A 140 -19.50 -7.65 1.67
N PHE A 141 -19.01 -7.48 0.45
CA PHE A 141 -19.55 -6.48 -0.50
C PHE A 141 -20.98 -6.82 -0.92
N GLU A 142 -21.33 -8.08 -1.09
CA GLU A 142 -22.70 -8.52 -1.36
C GLU A 142 -23.62 -8.18 -0.18
N ILE A 143 -23.19 -8.40 1.06
CA ILE A 143 -23.95 -8.04 2.27
C ILE A 143 -24.13 -6.51 2.36
N ILE A 144 -23.06 -5.72 2.09
CA ILE A 144 -23.14 -4.26 2.10
C ILE A 144 -24.15 -3.76 1.06
N ALA A 145 -24.09 -4.29 -0.17
CA ALA A 145 -25.03 -3.93 -1.23
C ALA A 145 -26.48 -4.26 -0.89
N GLN A 146 -26.74 -5.42 -0.25
CA GLN A 146 -28.06 -5.80 0.19
C GLN A 146 -28.63 -4.90 1.30
N ARG A 147 -27.76 -4.48 2.26
CA ARG A 147 -28.20 -3.66 3.41
C ARG A 147 -28.40 -2.19 3.07
N THR A 148 -27.61 -1.64 2.15
CA THR A 148 -27.59 -0.19 1.90
C THR A 148 -28.15 0.21 0.55
N SER A 149 -28.32 -0.74 -0.38
CA SER A 149 -28.70 -0.50 -1.78
C SER A 149 -27.78 0.52 -2.51
N LYS A 150 -26.60 0.80 -1.93
CA LYS A 150 -25.56 1.68 -2.48
C LYS A 150 -24.40 0.88 -3.06
N HIS A 151 -23.57 1.53 -3.85
CA HIS A 151 -22.37 0.92 -4.40
C HIS A 151 -21.37 0.56 -3.27
N PRO A 152 -21.02 -0.73 -3.07
CA PRO A 152 -20.23 -1.16 -1.90
C PRO A 152 -18.80 -0.60 -1.89
N VAL A 153 -18.22 -0.33 -3.08
CA VAL A 153 -16.88 0.27 -3.16
C VAL A 153 -16.92 1.75 -2.78
N GLN A 154 -18.03 2.47 -3.04
CA GLN A 154 -18.20 3.84 -2.56
C GLN A 154 -18.20 3.88 -1.04
N ILE A 155 -18.96 2.97 -0.41
CA ILE A 155 -19.01 2.88 1.07
C ILE A 155 -17.63 2.53 1.65
N LEU A 156 -16.85 1.69 0.96
CA LEU A 156 -15.47 1.42 1.35
C LEU A 156 -14.58 2.66 1.27
N VAL A 157 -14.72 3.48 0.21
CA VAL A 157 -13.97 4.74 0.07
C VAL A 157 -14.34 5.70 1.19
N ASP A 158 -15.63 5.90 1.44
CA ASP A 158 -16.13 6.75 2.53
C ASP A 158 -15.62 6.28 3.91
N ALA A 159 -15.59 4.96 4.14
CA ALA A 159 -15.06 4.37 5.36
C ALA A 159 -13.55 4.66 5.52
N ILE A 160 -12.78 4.57 4.45
CA ILE A 160 -11.34 4.84 4.46
C ILE A 160 -11.07 6.32 4.72
N GLU A 161 -11.79 7.22 4.08
CA GLU A 161 -11.64 8.67 4.27
C GLU A 161 -11.87 9.09 5.73
N LYS A 162 -12.88 8.50 6.37
CA LYS A 162 -13.19 8.75 7.78
C LYS A 162 -12.25 8.05 8.75
N ALA A 163 -11.77 6.84 8.43
CA ALA A 163 -10.88 6.07 9.28
C ALA A 163 -9.38 6.43 9.13
N ALA A 164 -9.02 7.26 8.15
CA ALA A 164 -7.63 7.63 7.89
C ALA A 164 -7.14 8.70 8.89
N PRO A 165 -6.15 8.42 9.77
CA PRO A 165 -5.62 9.38 10.73
C PRO A 165 -4.86 10.50 10.01
N ARG A 166 -4.99 11.73 10.49
CA ARG A 166 -4.26 12.90 9.95
C ARG A 166 -2.93 13.12 10.63
N GLU A 167 -2.86 12.85 11.91
CA GLU A 167 -1.69 13.07 12.77
C GLU A 167 -1.27 11.78 13.47
N GLU A 168 0.03 11.67 13.73
CA GLU A 168 0.64 10.53 14.42
C GLU A 168 1.80 11.02 15.29
N ILE A 169 2.22 10.24 16.28
CA ILE A 169 3.39 10.54 17.10
C ILE A 169 4.63 9.87 16.52
N THR A 170 5.70 10.66 16.40
CA THR A 170 7.06 10.17 16.15
C THR A 170 7.91 10.38 17.39
N ARG A 171 8.72 9.38 17.75
CA ARG A 171 9.67 9.47 18.85
C ARG A 171 11.03 9.89 18.31
N LEU A 172 11.45 11.10 18.66
CA LEU A 172 12.78 11.61 18.35
C LEU A 172 13.72 11.30 19.51
N ARG A 173 14.92 10.80 19.21
CA ARG A 173 15.94 10.49 20.21
C ARG A 173 17.03 11.56 20.16
N PHE A 174 17.20 12.27 21.28
CA PHE A 174 18.26 13.24 21.48
C PHE A 174 19.04 12.87 22.75
N GLY A 175 20.35 12.55 22.61
CA GLY A 175 21.22 12.25 23.74
C GLY A 175 20.70 11.15 24.67
N GLY A 176 20.06 10.11 24.12
CA GLY A 176 19.48 9.00 24.91
C GLY A 176 18.05 9.24 25.41
N ILE A 177 17.54 10.45 25.35
CA ILE A 177 16.16 10.79 25.76
C ILE A 177 15.24 10.67 24.55
N SER A 178 14.10 9.99 24.73
CA SER A 178 13.07 9.84 23.69
C SER A 178 11.95 10.84 23.91
N VAL A 179 11.86 11.83 23.02
CA VAL A 179 10.82 12.88 23.06
C VAL A 179 9.75 12.55 22.02
N PRO A 180 8.47 12.40 22.43
CA PRO A 180 7.36 12.26 21.47
C PRO A 180 7.09 13.62 20.80
N ARG A 181 6.85 13.61 19.49
CA ARG A 181 6.46 14.80 18.72
C ARG A 181 5.34 14.45 17.75
N ALA A 182 4.32 15.30 17.70
CA ALA A 182 3.25 15.18 16.71
C ALA A 182 3.78 15.50 15.31
N VAL A 183 3.39 14.69 14.32
CA VAL A 183 3.73 14.86 12.90
C VAL A 183 2.53 14.52 12.02
N ASP A 184 2.43 15.17 10.86
CA ASP A 184 1.42 14.86 9.86
C ASP A 184 1.71 13.51 9.20
N VAL A 185 0.66 12.71 8.98
CA VAL A 185 0.77 11.41 8.36
C VAL A 185 0.76 11.53 6.84
N ALA A 186 1.75 10.94 6.16
CA ALA A 186 1.78 10.88 4.70
C ALA A 186 0.54 10.16 4.14
N PRO A 187 -0.06 10.61 3.03
CA PRO A 187 -1.31 10.07 2.50
C PRO A 187 -1.28 8.56 2.23
N SER A 188 -0.15 8.03 1.74
CA SER A 188 0.01 6.58 1.54
C SER A 188 -0.07 5.78 2.84
N ARG A 189 0.45 6.34 3.95
CA ARG A 189 0.39 5.74 5.29
C ARG A 189 -1.00 5.87 5.88
N ARG A 190 -1.69 7.01 5.69
CA ARG A 190 -3.09 7.20 6.08
C ARG A 190 -3.97 6.09 5.53
N LEU A 191 -3.88 5.83 4.22
CA LEU A 191 -4.63 4.77 3.54
C LEU A 191 -4.25 3.37 4.06
N ASP A 192 -2.96 3.10 4.28
CA ASP A 192 -2.52 1.80 4.80
C ASP A 192 -3.02 1.54 6.22
N LEU A 193 -3.02 2.55 7.09
CA LEU A 193 -3.50 2.45 8.46
C LEU A 193 -5.01 2.23 8.50
N ALA A 194 -5.78 2.98 7.71
CA ALA A 194 -7.22 2.81 7.61
C ALA A 194 -7.59 1.38 7.19
N LEU A 195 -7.02 0.88 6.09
CA LEU A 195 -7.26 -0.49 5.63
C LEU A 195 -6.85 -1.54 6.66
N ARG A 196 -5.73 -1.33 7.36
CA ARG A 196 -5.26 -2.24 8.42
C ARG A 196 -6.24 -2.29 9.57
N ASN A 197 -6.66 -1.12 10.07
CA ASN A 197 -7.53 -1.03 11.24
C ASN A 197 -8.91 -1.63 10.95
N ILE A 198 -9.49 -1.39 9.77
CA ILE A 198 -10.74 -2.02 9.32
C ILE A 198 -10.61 -3.56 9.32
N CYS A 199 -9.54 -4.10 8.71
CA CYS A 199 -9.35 -5.55 8.64
C CYS A 199 -9.11 -6.18 10.02
N VAL A 200 -8.29 -5.55 10.86
CA VAL A 200 -8.00 -6.03 12.22
C VAL A 200 -9.26 -5.97 13.07
N GLY A 201 -10.01 -4.86 13.02
CA GLY A 201 -11.28 -4.70 13.73
C GLY A 201 -12.29 -5.78 13.37
N ALA A 202 -12.48 -6.05 12.07
CA ALA A 202 -13.37 -7.09 11.59
C ALA A 202 -12.98 -8.49 12.10
N VAL A 203 -11.68 -8.84 12.10
CA VAL A 203 -11.23 -10.15 12.60
C VAL A 203 -11.34 -10.24 14.12
N GLN A 204 -11.04 -9.17 14.86
CA GLN A 204 -11.22 -9.13 16.31
C GLN A 204 -12.70 -9.30 16.71
N ALA A 205 -13.60 -8.69 15.96
CA ALA A 205 -15.05 -8.82 16.19
C ALA A 205 -15.58 -10.26 16.00
N THR A 206 -14.87 -11.11 15.24
CA THR A 206 -15.24 -12.52 15.08
C THR A 206 -14.76 -13.42 16.22
N PHE A 207 -13.81 -12.96 17.02
CA PHE A 207 -13.24 -13.77 18.09
C PHE A 207 -14.30 -14.03 19.17
N LYS A 208 -14.50 -15.31 19.52
CA LYS A 208 -15.54 -15.78 20.47
C LYS A 208 -16.98 -15.36 20.10
N ASN A 209 -17.25 -15.01 18.85
CA ASN A 209 -18.57 -14.64 18.36
C ASN A 209 -19.07 -15.67 17.34
N ARG A 210 -20.41 -15.82 17.22
CA ARG A 210 -21.04 -16.68 16.21
C ARG A 210 -21.13 -16.03 14.83
N LYS A 211 -20.90 -14.71 14.74
CA LYS A 211 -20.96 -13.99 13.46
C LYS A 211 -19.82 -14.41 12.52
N ALA A 212 -20.14 -14.56 11.25
CA ALA A 212 -19.14 -14.83 10.22
C ALA A 212 -18.24 -13.61 10.00
N VAL A 213 -17.01 -13.85 9.54
CA VAL A 213 -16.02 -12.76 9.27
C VAL A 213 -16.54 -11.81 8.20
N GLU A 214 -17.26 -12.34 7.21
CA GLU A 214 -17.89 -11.59 6.14
C GLU A 214 -18.88 -10.55 6.67
N GLU A 215 -19.70 -10.95 7.63
CA GLU A 215 -20.66 -10.06 8.30
C GLU A 215 -19.95 -9.01 9.17
N CYS A 216 -18.94 -9.44 9.95
CA CYS A 216 -18.17 -8.51 10.79
C CYS A 216 -17.41 -7.49 9.94
N LEU A 217 -16.88 -7.89 8.78
CA LEU A 217 -16.22 -6.97 7.86
C LEU A 217 -17.23 -5.98 7.25
N ALA A 218 -18.41 -6.45 6.87
CA ALA A 218 -19.47 -5.58 6.36
C ALA A 218 -19.94 -4.58 7.44
N ASP A 219 -20.16 -5.05 8.67
CA ASP A 219 -20.55 -4.21 9.82
C ASP A 219 -19.48 -3.13 10.09
N GLU A 220 -18.19 -3.52 10.13
CA GLU A 220 -17.08 -2.60 10.38
C GLU A 220 -16.97 -1.52 9.30
N ILE A 221 -17.08 -1.89 8.01
CA ILE A 221 -17.07 -0.93 6.89
C ILE A 221 -18.26 0.01 6.98
N LEU A 222 -19.45 -0.47 7.30
CA LEU A 222 -20.65 0.34 7.42
C LEU A 222 -20.59 1.33 8.59
N MET A 223 -20.09 0.89 9.76
CA MET A 223 -19.89 1.75 10.92
C MET A 223 -18.80 2.80 10.65
N ALA A 224 -17.69 2.39 10.04
CA ALA A 224 -16.62 3.31 9.66
C ALA A 224 -17.10 4.36 8.64
N ALA A 225 -17.92 3.97 7.65
CA ALA A 225 -18.49 4.90 6.66
C ALA A 225 -19.45 5.90 7.28
N LYS A 226 -20.14 5.56 8.35
CA LYS A 226 -20.93 6.52 9.15
C LYS A 226 -20.07 7.42 10.02
N GLY A 227 -18.90 6.94 10.45
CA GLY A 227 -18.02 7.61 11.41
C GLY A 227 -18.37 7.30 12.86
N ASP A 228 -19.01 6.14 13.09
CA ASP A 228 -19.40 5.70 14.43
C ASP A 228 -18.18 5.28 15.27
N MET A 229 -18.12 5.70 16.53
CA MET A 229 -17.09 5.30 17.50
C MET A 229 -17.09 3.81 17.83
N GLN A 230 -18.17 3.11 17.53
CA GLN A 230 -18.25 1.65 17.68
C GLN A 230 -17.35 0.91 16.69
N SER A 231 -16.98 1.55 15.58
CA SER A 231 -15.98 1.01 14.66
C SER A 231 -14.60 1.02 15.31
N SER A 232 -13.94 -0.13 15.30
CA SER A 232 -12.57 -0.28 15.79
C SER A 232 -11.58 0.62 15.01
N ALA A 233 -11.83 0.86 13.73
CA ALA A 233 -11.00 1.71 12.89
C ALA A 233 -11.11 3.18 13.28
N ILE A 234 -12.32 3.68 13.54
CA ILE A 234 -12.56 5.06 13.99
C ILE A 234 -12.00 5.26 15.40
N ALA A 235 -12.28 4.34 16.33
CA ALA A 235 -11.76 4.41 17.68
C ALA A 235 -10.22 4.51 17.72
N LYS A 236 -9.55 3.69 16.88
CA LYS A 236 -8.08 3.75 16.74
C LYS A 236 -7.57 5.03 16.12
N LYS A 237 -8.29 5.59 15.14
CA LYS A 237 -7.94 6.89 14.57
C LYS A 237 -7.98 7.97 15.64
N GLU A 238 -9.08 8.07 16.39
CA GLU A 238 -9.25 9.08 17.43
C GLU A 238 -8.26 8.92 18.60
N GLU A 239 -7.92 7.68 18.96
CA GLU A 239 -6.86 7.41 19.91
C GLU A 239 -5.53 7.99 19.45
N LEU A 240 -5.12 7.73 18.18
CA LEU A 240 -3.86 8.24 17.61
C LEU A 240 -3.84 9.77 17.55
N GLU A 241 -4.92 10.40 17.07
CA GLU A 241 -5.03 11.86 16.97
C GLU A 241 -5.07 12.52 18.36
N ARG A 242 -5.72 11.91 19.35
CA ARG A 242 -5.71 12.38 20.74
C ARG A 242 -4.31 12.34 21.36
N ILE A 243 -3.57 11.25 21.15
CA ILE A 243 -2.20 11.11 21.63
C ILE A 243 -1.29 12.12 20.91
N ALA A 244 -1.48 12.33 19.60
CA ALA A 244 -0.73 13.32 18.83
C ALA A 244 -0.99 14.74 19.34
N SER A 245 -2.24 15.07 19.62
CA SER A 245 -2.63 16.37 20.20
C SER A 245 -1.94 16.66 21.54
N SER A 246 -1.72 15.65 22.38
CA SER A 246 -1.01 15.79 23.66
C SER A 246 0.51 15.93 23.51
N ALA A 247 1.08 15.63 22.36
CA ALA A 247 2.52 15.68 22.06
C ALA A 247 2.94 16.87 21.18
N ARG A 248 2.04 17.85 21.01
CA ARG A 248 2.33 19.11 20.31
C ARG A 248 3.17 20.07 21.13
#